data_e5ab03d19325bafda08158d4cf88ded4
#
_entry.id   e5ab03d19325bafda08158d4cf88ded4
#
_cell.length_a   1.000
_cell.length_b   1.000
_cell.length_c   1.000
_cell.angle_alpha   90.00
_cell.angle_beta   90.00
_cell.angle_gamma   90.00
#
_symmetry.space_group_name_H-M   'P 1'
#
loop_
_entity.id
_entity.type
_entity.pdbx_description
1 polymer ?
#
loop_
_entity_poly.entity_id
_entity_poly.type
_entity_poly.pdbx_seq_one_letter_code
_entity_poly.pdbx_strand_id
1 'polypeptide(L)'
;MERTTIKINKTMNTFDPSKFTIASAKPLPVVLLLDTSGSMSGEKIRNLNDAVRDMLEVFRATENGETEIWVAVITFGAEVKLHQALISAGDVQWHDLSAGGGTPLGVAFQMAKAMIEDNNVVPSRAYRPTVVLVSDGRPGDSWEKPLQAFIKEGRSAKCDRMGMAIGADADEEVLGKFIEGTKNPLFYAENAKQLLDFFKFVTMSVTIRTKSQTPNVVPEAGTIDVKPATIEARSEKPKSATQQSSDETSKNQQPSEEGYW
;
A
#
# COMPACT_ATOMS: atom_id res chain seq x y z
N MET A 1 66.22 -42.30 33.57
CA MET A 1 65.51 -41.90 32.31
C MET A 1 64.00 -41.97 32.56
N GLU A 2 63.45 -40.83 32.97
CA GLU A 2 61.99 -40.73 33.22
C GLU A 2 61.28 -40.41 31.91
N ARG A 3 60.26 -41.22 31.60
CA ARG A 3 59.38 -40.98 30.42
C ARG A 3 58.25 -40.05 30.85
N THR A 4 58.30 -38.81 30.39
CA THR A 4 57.23 -37.84 30.55
C THR A 4 56.08 -38.22 29.58
N THR A 5 54.95 -38.62 30.12
CA THR A 5 53.70 -38.91 29.38
C THR A 5 52.93 -37.61 29.21
N ILE A 6 52.90 -37.08 28.00
CA ILE A 6 52.07 -35.91 27.65
C ILE A 6 50.62 -36.38 27.50
N LYS A 7 49.73 -35.95 28.41
CA LYS A 7 48.27 -36.11 28.29
C LYS A 7 47.75 -35.01 27.38
N ILE A 8 47.38 -35.34 26.14
CA ILE A 8 46.67 -34.45 25.23
C ILE A 8 45.18 -34.45 25.65
N ASN A 9 44.75 -33.40 26.35
CA ASN A 9 43.33 -33.12 26.56
C ASN A 9 42.67 -32.67 25.26
N LYS A 10 42.08 -33.58 24.52
CA LYS A 10 41.26 -33.29 23.35
C LYS A 10 39.87 -32.87 23.82
N THR A 11 39.68 -31.57 24.14
CA THR A 11 38.35 -31.01 24.29
C THR A 11 37.69 -31.04 22.92
N MET A 12 36.87 -32.06 22.66
CA MET A 12 35.95 -32.03 21.53
C MET A 12 34.94 -30.93 21.80
N ASN A 13 35.07 -29.80 21.07
CA ASN A 13 33.96 -28.85 20.94
C ASN A 13 32.78 -29.60 20.31
N THR A 14 31.89 -30.09 21.14
CA THR A 14 30.62 -30.67 20.66
C THR A 14 29.87 -29.55 19.98
N PHE A 15 29.62 -29.75 18.67
CA PHE A 15 28.75 -28.90 17.90
C PHE A 15 27.38 -28.88 18.58
N ASP A 16 26.96 -27.72 19.09
CA ASP A 16 25.66 -27.51 19.71
C ASP A 16 24.70 -26.92 18.67
N PRO A 17 23.79 -27.74 18.08
CA PRO A 17 22.87 -27.30 17.06
C PRO A 17 21.92 -26.20 17.56
N SER A 18 21.64 -26.12 18.87
CA SER A 18 20.73 -25.13 19.46
C SER A 18 21.27 -23.70 19.35
N LYS A 19 22.61 -23.53 19.25
CA LYS A 19 23.25 -22.21 19.02
C LYS A 19 23.11 -21.69 17.58
N PHE A 20 22.65 -22.53 16.65
CA PHE A 20 22.53 -22.21 15.23
C PHE A 20 21.07 -22.21 14.74
N THR A 21 20.10 -22.54 15.62
CA THR A 21 18.68 -22.73 15.26
C THR A 21 17.73 -21.69 15.85
N ILE A 22 18.17 -20.46 16.07
CA ILE A 22 17.20 -19.37 16.06
C ILE A 22 17.10 -18.92 14.60
N ALA A 23 16.31 -19.62 13.82
CA ALA A 23 15.88 -19.12 12.54
C ALA A 23 15.08 -17.82 12.81
N SER A 24 15.77 -16.69 12.77
CA SER A 24 15.10 -15.38 12.80
C SER A 24 14.02 -15.40 11.72
N ALA A 25 12.78 -15.11 12.11
CA ALA A 25 11.66 -15.05 11.20
C ALA A 25 12.04 -14.25 9.94
N LYS A 26 11.57 -14.73 8.79
CA LYS A 26 11.92 -14.10 7.52
C LYS A 26 10.95 -12.95 7.25
N PRO A 27 11.43 -11.70 7.11
CA PRO A 27 10.54 -10.56 6.94
C PRO A 27 9.82 -10.58 5.59
N LEU A 28 8.51 -10.24 5.63
CA LEU A 28 7.68 -9.92 4.50
C LEU A 28 7.40 -8.41 4.54
N PRO A 29 8.15 -7.58 3.78
CA PRO A 29 7.99 -6.14 3.83
C PRO A 29 6.70 -5.67 3.15
N VAL A 30 6.00 -4.74 3.79
CA VAL A 30 4.87 -3.97 3.26
C VAL A 30 5.25 -2.50 3.34
N VAL A 31 5.32 -1.84 2.19
CA VAL A 31 5.69 -0.42 2.08
C VAL A 31 4.48 0.36 1.61
N LEU A 32 3.98 1.27 2.44
CA LEU A 32 2.86 2.13 2.13
C LEU A 32 3.38 3.48 1.62
N LEU A 33 2.95 3.89 0.44
CA LEU A 33 3.10 5.22 -0.12
C LEU A 33 1.76 5.93 -0.01
N LEU A 34 1.61 6.83 0.95
CA LEU A 34 0.34 7.43 1.31
C LEU A 34 0.34 8.93 0.98
N ASP A 35 -0.61 9.31 0.14
CA ASP A 35 -0.88 10.72 -0.15
C ASP A 35 -1.41 11.43 1.08
N THR A 36 -0.74 12.50 1.46
CA THR A 36 -1.15 13.41 2.52
C THR A 36 -1.26 14.85 2.01
N SER A 37 -1.48 15.03 0.71
CA SER A 37 -1.68 16.35 0.09
C SER A 37 -2.93 17.05 0.60
N GLY A 38 -3.09 18.32 0.27
CA GLY A 38 -4.22 19.12 0.72
C GLY A 38 -5.60 18.57 0.32
N SER A 39 -5.71 17.88 -0.83
CA SER A 39 -6.92 17.22 -1.32
C SER A 39 -7.38 16.04 -0.46
N MET A 40 -6.46 15.46 0.31
CA MET A 40 -6.77 14.40 1.27
C MET A 40 -7.39 14.91 2.58
N SER A 41 -7.54 16.22 2.75
CA SER A 41 -8.11 16.81 3.98
C SER A 41 -9.53 16.32 4.29
N GLY A 42 -9.90 16.37 5.56
CA GLY A 42 -11.25 16.05 6.03
C GLY A 42 -11.49 14.55 6.22
N GLU A 43 -12.50 13.98 5.54
CA GLU A 43 -12.87 12.58 5.72
C GLU A 43 -11.86 11.62 5.09
N LYS A 44 -11.24 11.97 3.96
CA LYS A 44 -10.29 11.09 3.28
C LYS A 44 -9.12 10.70 4.19
N ILE A 45 -8.47 11.69 4.83
CA ILE A 45 -7.33 11.41 5.71
C ILE A 45 -7.74 10.66 6.99
N ARG A 46 -8.94 10.95 7.54
CA ARG A 46 -9.46 10.20 8.70
C ARG A 46 -9.69 8.74 8.34
N ASN A 47 -10.41 8.49 7.23
CA ASN A 47 -10.69 7.15 6.74
C ASN A 47 -9.40 6.37 6.40
N LEU A 48 -8.38 7.05 5.87
CA LEU A 48 -7.06 6.46 5.62
C LEU A 48 -6.37 6.06 6.91
N ASN A 49 -6.38 6.92 7.93
CA ASN A 49 -5.82 6.59 9.25
C ASN A 49 -6.50 5.37 9.87
N ASP A 50 -7.83 5.33 9.83
CA ASP A 50 -8.61 4.21 10.38
C ASP A 50 -8.29 2.90 9.63
N ALA A 51 -8.26 2.94 8.31
CA ALA A 51 -7.97 1.77 7.48
C ALA A 51 -6.55 1.22 7.70
N VAL A 52 -5.55 2.10 7.87
CA VAL A 52 -4.17 1.69 8.18
C VAL A 52 -4.08 1.12 9.59
N ARG A 53 -4.77 1.71 10.56
CA ARG A 53 -4.80 1.21 11.95
C ARG A 53 -5.39 -0.20 12.01
N ASP A 54 -6.54 -0.43 11.34
CA ASP A 54 -7.17 -1.75 11.27
C ASP A 54 -6.25 -2.78 10.61
N MET A 55 -5.57 -2.41 9.52
CA MET A 55 -4.58 -3.28 8.86
C MET A 55 -3.44 -3.67 9.80
N LEU A 56 -2.88 -2.71 10.54
CA LEU A 56 -1.78 -2.95 11.49
C LEU A 56 -2.21 -3.88 12.62
N GLU A 57 -3.44 -3.76 13.13
CA GLU A 57 -3.99 -4.67 14.15
C GLU A 57 -4.05 -6.11 13.65
N VAL A 58 -4.52 -6.32 12.41
CA VAL A 58 -4.57 -7.65 11.81
C VAL A 58 -3.15 -8.20 11.58
N PHE A 59 -2.21 -7.39 11.15
CA PHE A 59 -0.83 -7.81 10.94
C PHE A 59 -0.17 -8.26 12.26
N ARG A 60 -0.37 -7.53 13.36
CA ARG A 60 0.09 -7.92 14.70
C ARG A 60 -0.47 -9.28 15.13
N ALA A 61 -1.75 -9.52 14.87
CA ALA A 61 -2.41 -10.77 15.22
C ALA A 61 -2.01 -11.97 14.32
N THR A 62 -1.32 -11.71 13.20
CA THR A 62 -1.00 -12.73 12.19
C THR A 62 0.39 -13.33 12.38
N GLU A 63 1.25 -12.76 13.21
CA GLU A 63 2.61 -13.26 13.44
C GLU A 63 2.60 -14.71 13.92
N ASN A 64 3.31 -15.59 13.20
CA ASN A 64 3.34 -17.05 13.45
C ASN A 64 4.75 -17.62 13.72
N GLY A 65 5.74 -16.74 13.91
CA GLY A 65 7.12 -17.11 14.22
C GLY A 65 8.00 -17.54 13.03
N GLU A 66 7.43 -17.92 11.89
CA GLU A 66 8.19 -18.28 10.67
C GLU A 66 8.33 -17.10 9.71
N THR A 67 7.28 -16.32 9.57
CA THR A 67 7.24 -15.13 8.73
C THR A 67 6.77 -13.94 9.56
N GLU A 68 7.51 -12.85 9.51
CA GLU A 68 7.23 -11.62 10.23
C GLU A 68 6.85 -10.52 9.23
N ILE A 69 5.72 -9.86 9.44
CA ILE A 69 5.29 -8.75 8.60
C ILE A 69 6.00 -7.48 9.06
N TRP A 70 6.79 -6.87 8.18
CA TRP A 70 7.43 -5.60 8.43
C TRP A 70 6.75 -4.49 7.66
N VAL A 71 6.47 -3.37 8.32
CA VAL A 71 5.73 -2.25 7.73
C VAL A 71 6.60 -0.99 7.72
N ALA A 72 6.64 -0.32 6.58
CA ALA A 72 7.13 1.04 6.44
C ALA A 72 6.04 1.94 5.85
N VAL A 73 6.04 3.21 6.23
CA VAL A 73 5.11 4.21 5.69
C VAL A 73 5.90 5.42 5.23
N ILE A 74 5.78 5.73 3.94
CA ILE A 74 6.27 6.96 3.32
C ILE A 74 5.05 7.80 3.00
N THR A 75 5.00 9.01 3.53
CA THR A 75 3.95 9.99 3.21
C THR A 75 4.47 11.04 2.24
N PHE A 76 3.61 11.53 1.37
CA PHE A 76 3.91 12.61 0.45
C PHE A 76 2.77 13.64 0.43
N GLY A 77 3.12 14.88 0.77
CA GLY A 77 2.23 16.02 0.96
C GLY A 77 3.04 17.31 0.94
N ALA A 78 3.03 18.08 2.02
CA ALA A 78 3.89 19.26 2.15
C ALA A 78 5.39 18.93 1.98
N GLU A 79 5.78 17.72 2.39
CA GLU A 79 7.08 17.12 2.18
C GLU A 79 6.95 15.60 2.01
N VAL A 80 8.00 14.93 1.55
CA VAL A 80 8.08 13.46 1.57
C VAL A 80 8.77 13.03 2.84
N LYS A 81 8.12 12.18 3.64
CA LYS A 81 8.63 11.71 4.93
C LYS A 81 8.61 10.19 5.03
N LEU A 82 9.63 9.64 5.65
CA LEU A 82 9.57 8.31 6.24
C LEU A 82 8.80 8.42 7.57
N HIS A 83 7.46 8.32 7.49
CA HIS A 83 6.57 8.45 8.65
C HIS A 83 6.76 7.28 9.62
N GLN A 84 6.93 6.08 9.09
CA GLN A 84 7.26 4.88 9.83
C GLN A 84 8.44 4.16 9.14
N ALA A 85 9.54 3.98 9.86
CA ALA A 85 10.64 3.16 9.38
C ALA A 85 10.22 1.68 9.29
N LEU A 86 10.89 0.90 8.43
CA LEU A 86 10.58 -0.51 8.24
C LEU A 86 10.91 -1.32 9.50
N ILE A 87 9.89 -1.72 10.25
CA ILE A 87 9.99 -2.55 11.45
C ILE A 87 8.87 -3.59 11.47
N SER A 88 8.95 -4.55 12.41
CA SER A 88 7.86 -5.50 12.65
C SER A 88 6.53 -4.79 12.90
N ALA A 89 5.46 -5.30 12.33
CA ALA A 89 4.11 -4.77 12.53
C ALA A 89 3.71 -4.78 14.02
N GLY A 90 4.24 -5.73 14.80
CA GLY A 90 4.06 -5.81 16.26
C GLY A 90 4.60 -4.58 16.99
N ASP A 91 5.69 -4.00 16.48
CA ASP A 91 6.38 -2.87 17.11
C ASP A 91 5.91 -1.50 16.62
N VAL A 92 5.07 -1.45 15.57
CA VAL A 92 4.59 -0.17 14.99
C VAL A 92 3.69 0.54 16.01
N GLN A 93 4.04 1.77 16.35
CA GLN A 93 3.17 2.70 17.07
C GLN A 93 2.59 3.70 16.07
N TRP A 94 1.31 3.50 15.72
CA TRP A 94 0.68 4.36 14.72
C TRP A 94 0.42 5.77 15.25
N HIS A 95 0.85 6.75 14.48
CA HIS A 95 0.53 8.16 14.68
C HIS A 95 -0.28 8.64 13.49
N ASP A 96 -1.41 9.29 13.75
CA ASP A 96 -2.32 9.74 12.70
C ASP A 96 -1.65 10.73 11.73
N LEU A 97 -1.93 10.51 10.47
CA LEU A 97 -1.50 11.38 9.37
C LEU A 97 -2.35 12.65 9.35
N SER A 98 -1.72 13.75 8.98
CA SER A 98 -2.39 15.03 8.71
C SER A 98 -2.19 15.40 7.24
N ALA A 99 -3.24 15.95 6.61
CA ALA A 99 -3.19 16.35 5.21
C ALA A 99 -2.74 17.81 5.05
N GLY A 100 -1.96 18.08 3.99
CA GLY A 100 -1.52 19.42 3.61
C GLY A 100 -0.44 19.40 2.53
N GLY A 101 -0.31 20.51 1.81
CA GLY A 101 0.71 20.70 0.76
C GLY A 101 0.33 20.08 -0.58
N GLY A 102 1.34 19.84 -1.41
CA GLY A 102 1.22 19.28 -2.76
C GLY A 102 1.33 17.76 -2.81
N THR A 103 1.68 17.21 -3.99
CA THR A 103 1.74 15.77 -4.24
C THR A 103 3.10 15.40 -4.87
N PRO A 104 4.22 15.43 -4.10
CA PRO A 104 5.57 15.15 -4.58
C PRO A 104 5.82 13.64 -4.75
N LEU A 105 5.08 13.00 -5.65
CA LEU A 105 5.06 11.56 -5.84
C LEU A 105 6.38 11.02 -6.42
N GLY A 106 7.06 11.77 -7.30
CA GLY A 106 8.33 11.38 -7.85
C GLY A 106 9.41 11.23 -6.78
N VAL A 107 9.45 12.14 -5.79
CA VAL A 107 10.34 12.04 -4.63
C VAL A 107 9.97 10.85 -3.76
N ALA A 108 8.67 10.54 -3.59
CA ALA A 108 8.22 9.37 -2.84
C ALA A 108 8.68 8.06 -3.49
N PHE A 109 8.64 7.94 -4.84
CA PHE A 109 9.19 6.78 -5.55
C PHE A 109 10.71 6.65 -5.36
N GLN A 110 11.44 7.76 -5.37
CA GLN A 110 12.90 7.74 -5.12
C GLN A 110 13.21 7.24 -3.72
N MET A 111 12.51 7.74 -2.71
CA MET A 111 12.69 7.31 -1.31
C MET A 111 12.36 5.82 -1.14
N ALA A 112 11.22 5.36 -1.67
CA ALA A 112 10.82 3.96 -1.61
C ALA A 112 11.82 3.05 -2.31
N LYS A 113 12.31 3.46 -3.51
CA LYS A 113 13.34 2.71 -4.22
C LYS A 113 14.61 2.62 -3.41
N ALA A 114 15.13 3.73 -2.92
CA ALA A 114 16.35 3.75 -2.11
C ALA A 114 16.25 2.82 -0.89
N MET A 115 15.10 2.85 -0.18
CA MET A 115 14.85 1.97 0.96
C MET A 115 14.83 0.49 0.56
N ILE A 116 14.18 0.11 -0.54
CA ILE A 116 14.07 -1.28 -0.99
C ILE A 116 15.41 -1.83 -1.50
N GLU A 117 16.24 -0.99 -2.13
CA GLU A 117 17.56 -1.38 -2.63
C GLU A 117 18.59 -1.54 -1.51
N ASP A 118 18.42 -0.88 -0.36
CA ASP A 118 19.33 -0.98 0.77
C ASP A 118 19.13 -2.30 1.54
N ASN A 119 20.14 -3.17 1.48
CA ASN A 119 20.12 -4.46 2.19
C ASN A 119 20.19 -4.33 3.72
N ASN A 120 20.57 -3.18 4.25
CA ASN A 120 20.54 -2.92 5.69
C ASN A 120 19.12 -2.62 6.17
N VAL A 121 18.26 -2.08 5.28
CA VAL A 121 16.86 -1.76 5.57
C VAL A 121 15.95 -2.93 5.19
N VAL A 122 16.03 -3.38 3.92
CA VAL A 122 15.30 -4.57 3.44
C VAL A 122 16.30 -5.70 3.23
N PRO A 123 16.47 -6.63 4.18
CA PRO A 123 17.45 -7.69 4.09
C PRO A 123 17.31 -8.50 2.79
N SER A 124 18.43 -8.97 2.22
CA SER A 124 18.44 -9.77 0.99
C SER A 124 17.64 -11.08 1.13
N ARG A 125 17.52 -11.59 2.38
CA ARG A 125 16.71 -12.78 2.72
C ARG A 125 15.20 -12.50 2.81
N ALA A 126 14.77 -11.23 2.79
CA ALA A 126 13.35 -10.88 2.88
C ALA A 126 12.54 -11.50 1.73
N TYR A 127 11.27 -11.76 1.99
CA TYR A 127 10.33 -12.10 0.93
C TYR A 127 10.08 -10.90 0.02
N ARG A 128 9.51 -11.17 -1.17
CA ARG A 128 9.11 -10.13 -2.13
C ARG A 128 8.29 -9.06 -1.42
N PRO A 129 8.72 -7.78 -1.41
CA PRO A 129 7.95 -6.71 -0.79
C PRO A 129 6.62 -6.48 -1.52
N THR A 130 5.58 -6.10 -0.77
CA THR A 130 4.36 -5.49 -1.30
C THR A 130 4.47 -3.98 -1.14
N VAL A 131 4.25 -3.22 -2.21
CA VAL A 131 4.22 -1.76 -2.20
C VAL A 131 2.82 -1.29 -2.55
N VAL A 132 2.23 -0.51 -1.66
CA VAL A 132 0.86 0.00 -1.79
C VAL A 132 0.92 1.50 -1.99
N LEU A 133 0.37 1.99 -3.10
CA LEU A 133 0.26 3.43 -3.39
C LEU A 133 -1.21 3.85 -3.29
N VAL A 134 -1.47 4.85 -2.45
CA VAL A 134 -2.79 5.44 -2.27
C VAL A 134 -2.69 6.94 -2.55
N SER A 135 -3.44 7.45 -3.53
CA SER A 135 -3.46 8.86 -3.89
C SER A 135 -4.83 9.30 -4.41
N ASP A 136 -5.16 10.57 -4.19
CA ASP A 136 -6.38 11.22 -4.68
C ASP A 136 -6.12 12.33 -5.69
N GLY A 137 -4.87 12.56 -6.06
CA GLY A 137 -4.48 13.71 -6.87
C GLY A 137 -3.48 13.41 -7.98
N ARG A 138 -3.13 14.50 -8.69
CA ARG A 138 -2.08 14.47 -9.70
C ARG A 138 -0.74 14.81 -9.09
N PRO A 139 0.35 14.12 -9.52
CA PRO A 139 1.69 14.50 -9.08
C PRO A 139 2.01 15.95 -9.40
N GLY A 140 2.59 16.66 -8.42
CA GLY A 140 3.04 18.04 -8.55
C GLY A 140 4.52 18.17 -8.93
N ASP A 141 5.21 17.06 -9.11
CA ASP A 141 6.65 16.99 -9.41
C ASP A 141 6.93 16.12 -10.65
N SER A 142 8.22 16.01 -11.01
CA SER A 142 8.68 15.16 -12.12
C SER A 142 8.71 13.70 -11.69
N TRP A 143 7.64 12.97 -11.90
CA TRP A 143 7.43 11.60 -11.42
C TRP A 143 7.80 10.49 -12.43
N GLU A 144 7.84 10.78 -13.73
CA GLU A 144 7.94 9.75 -14.78
C GLU A 144 9.25 8.97 -14.69
N LYS A 145 10.39 9.67 -14.59
CA LYS A 145 11.71 9.02 -14.46
C LYS A 145 11.84 8.24 -13.14
N PRO A 146 11.52 8.80 -11.96
CA PRO A 146 11.48 8.04 -10.72
C PRO A 146 10.60 6.80 -10.77
N LEU A 147 9.39 6.89 -11.34
CA LEU A 147 8.52 5.75 -11.50
C LEU A 147 9.11 4.69 -12.42
N GLN A 148 9.66 5.08 -13.59
CA GLN A 148 10.31 4.14 -14.51
C GLN A 148 11.47 3.40 -13.82
N ALA A 149 12.33 4.12 -13.10
CA ALA A 149 13.41 3.52 -12.34
C ALA A 149 12.86 2.55 -11.26
N PHE A 150 11.76 2.91 -10.58
CA PHE A 150 11.15 2.09 -9.55
C PHE A 150 10.60 0.76 -10.11
N ILE A 151 9.89 0.81 -11.25
CA ILE A 151 9.19 -0.38 -11.80
C ILE A 151 10.05 -1.23 -12.73
N LYS A 152 11.19 -0.73 -13.21
CA LYS A 152 12.03 -1.46 -14.21
C LYS A 152 13.42 -1.83 -13.71
N GLU A 153 13.91 -1.25 -12.62
CA GLU A 153 15.29 -1.41 -12.19
C GLU A 153 15.41 -1.99 -10.78
N GLY A 154 16.40 -2.88 -10.58
CA GLY A 154 16.81 -3.36 -9.27
C GLY A 154 15.81 -4.26 -8.57
N ARG A 155 15.81 -4.19 -7.24
CA ARG A 155 14.94 -4.98 -6.36
C ARG A 155 13.50 -4.45 -6.36
N SER A 156 13.34 -3.13 -6.47
CA SER A 156 12.03 -2.47 -6.49
C SER A 156 11.18 -2.93 -7.68
N ALA A 157 11.78 -3.20 -8.84
CA ALA A 157 11.08 -3.74 -10.01
C ALA A 157 10.42 -5.12 -9.77
N LYS A 158 10.92 -5.87 -8.78
CA LYS A 158 10.40 -7.20 -8.43
C LYS A 158 9.31 -7.19 -7.37
N CYS A 159 8.99 -6.01 -6.81
CA CYS A 159 7.94 -5.89 -5.80
C CYS A 159 6.57 -6.23 -6.37
N ASP A 160 5.69 -6.75 -5.52
CA ASP A 160 4.26 -6.70 -5.77
C ASP A 160 3.77 -5.26 -5.58
N ARG A 161 2.93 -4.75 -6.48
CA ARG A 161 2.45 -3.35 -6.43
C ARG A 161 0.94 -3.30 -6.51
N MET A 162 0.31 -2.55 -5.62
CA MET A 162 -1.13 -2.33 -5.54
C MET A 162 -1.39 -0.82 -5.52
N GLY A 163 -2.25 -0.34 -6.41
CA GLY A 163 -2.61 1.07 -6.53
C GLY A 163 -4.06 1.31 -6.16
N MET A 164 -4.33 2.38 -5.41
CA MET A 164 -5.68 2.85 -5.04
C MET A 164 -5.86 4.30 -5.44
N ALA A 165 -6.85 4.55 -6.29
CA ALA A 165 -7.35 5.88 -6.64
C ALA A 165 -8.46 6.29 -5.67
N ILE A 166 -8.33 7.46 -5.03
CA ILE A 166 -9.37 7.99 -4.13
C ILE A 166 -10.09 9.17 -4.79
N GLY A 167 -11.39 8.98 -5.07
CA GLY A 167 -12.23 10.00 -5.69
C GLY A 167 -12.03 10.13 -7.19
N ALA A 168 -12.74 11.11 -7.80
CA ALA A 168 -12.78 11.27 -9.25
C ALA A 168 -11.58 12.00 -9.83
N ASP A 169 -10.83 12.73 -9.01
CA ASP A 169 -9.71 13.58 -9.42
C ASP A 169 -8.35 12.88 -9.39
N ALA A 170 -8.31 11.63 -8.91
CA ALA A 170 -7.10 10.83 -8.88
C ALA A 170 -6.54 10.59 -10.29
N ASP A 171 -5.22 10.67 -10.43
CA ASP A 171 -4.54 10.43 -11.70
C ASP A 171 -4.42 8.92 -11.98
N GLU A 172 -5.41 8.38 -12.67
CA GLU A 172 -5.48 6.95 -13.01
C GLU A 172 -4.34 6.52 -13.94
N GLU A 173 -3.77 7.43 -14.75
CA GLU A 173 -2.64 7.12 -15.64
C GLU A 173 -1.39 6.80 -14.83
N VAL A 174 -1.06 7.63 -13.85
CA VAL A 174 0.12 7.43 -12.99
C VAL A 174 -0.03 6.14 -12.16
N LEU A 175 -1.20 5.96 -11.56
CA LEU A 175 -1.49 4.77 -10.74
C LEU A 175 -1.50 3.50 -11.59
N GLY A 176 -2.04 3.55 -12.81
CA GLY A 176 -1.99 2.44 -13.77
C GLY A 176 -0.56 2.07 -14.17
N LYS A 177 0.29 3.08 -14.46
CA LYS A 177 1.72 2.87 -14.72
C LYS A 177 2.46 2.27 -13.52
N PHE A 178 2.09 2.67 -12.30
CA PHE A 178 2.70 2.12 -11.08
C PHE A 178 2.47 0.61 -10.95
N ILE A 179 1.28 0.12 -11.27
CA ILE A 179 0.95 -1.31 -11.19
C ILE A 179 1.31 -2.10 -12.45
N GLU A 180 1.80 -1.44 -13.50
CA GLU A 180 2.18 -2.09 -14.77
C GLU A 180 3.13 -3.28 -14.55
N GLY A 181 2.81 -4.42 -15.18
CA GLY A 181 3.58 -5.66 -15.04
C GLY A 181 3.28 -6.46 -13.76
N THR A 182 2.31 -6.04 -12.95
CA THR A 182 1.72 -6.86 -11.86
C THR A 182 0.44 -7.53 -12.34
N LYS A 183 -0.13 -8.43 -11.51
CA LYS A 183 -1.46 -9.03 -11.75
C LYS A 183 -2.59 -8.28 -11.04
N ASN A 184 -2.27 -7.20 -10.35
CA ASN A 184 -3.25 -6.45 -9.58
C ASN A 184 -4.01 -5.47 -10.50
N PRO A 185 -5.33 -5.36 -10.38
CA PRO A 185 -6.09 -4.28 -11.02
C PRO A 185 -5.82 -2.95 -10.32
N LEU A 186 -6.17 -1.85 -10.96
CA LEU A 186 -6.22 -0.55 -10.29
C LEU A 186 -7.50 -0.47 -9.46
N PHE A 187 -7.32 -0.31 -8.15
CA PHE A 187 -8.43 -0.19 -7.20
C PHE A 187 -8.92 1.26 -7.12
N TYR A 188 -10.16 1.41 -6.65
CA TYR A 188 -10.84 2.69 -6.59
C TYR A 188 -11.70 2.84 -5.33
N ALA A 189 -11.72 4.03 -4.73
CA ALA A 189 -12.59 4.34 -3.61
C ALA A 189 -13.22 5.74 -3.74
N GLU A 190 -14.56 5.80 -3.65
CA GLU A 190 -15.32 7.04 -3.50
C GLU A 190 -15.73 7.31 -2.05
N ASN A 191 -15.65 6.32 -1.20
CA ASN A 191 -16.12 6.38 0.18
C ASN A 191 -15.26 5.52 1.12
N ALA A 192 -15.46 5.74 2.43
CA ALA A 192 -14.75 5.03 3.49
C ALA A 192 -14.82 3.51 3.37
N LYS A 193 -16.01 2.97 3.01
CA LYS A 193 -16.20 1.52 2.90
C LYS A 193 -15.30 0.91 1.82
N GLN A 194 -15.23 1.53 0.64
CA GLN A 194 -14.39 1.04 -0.46
C GLN A 194 -12.90 1.12 -0.13
N LEU A 195 -12.47 2.18 0.56
CA LEU A 195 -11.11 2.31 1.06
C LEU A 195 -10.78 1.21 2.08
N LEU A 196 -11.68 0.96 3.02
CA LEU A 196 -11.53 -0.11 4.00
C LEU A 196 -11.48 -1.50 3.34
N ASP A 197 -12.35 -1.76 2.35
CA ASP A 197 -12.37 -3.02 1.60
C ASP A 197 -11.03 -3.23 0.85
N PHE A 198 -10.43 -2.17 0.31
CA PHE A 198 -9.10 -2.25 -0.29
C PHE A 198 -8.01 -2.61 0.74
N PHE A 199 -7.97 -1.94 1.90
CA PHE A 199 -6.98 -2.27 2.92
C PHE A 199 -7.19 -3.68 3.51
N LYS A 200 -8.43 -4.16 3.59
CA LYS A 200 -8.73 -5.57 3.91
C LYS A 200 -8.17 -6.52 2.86
N PHE A 201 -8.30 -6.17 1.56
CA PHE A 201 -7.73 -6.96 0.48
C PHE A 201 -6.19 -7.01 0.58
N VAL A 202 -5.52 -5.87 0.79
CA VAL A 202 -4.06 -5.82 1.02
C VAL A 202 -3.69 -6.73 2.19
N THR A 203 -4.40 -6.58 3.31
CA THR A 203 -4.17 -7.36 4.54
C THR A 203 -4.30 -8.86 4.29
N MET A 204 -5.36 -9.29 3.61
CA MET A 204 -5.59 -10.70 3.27
C MET A 204 -4.52 -11.23 2.31
N SER A 205 -4.15 -10.48 1.28
CA SER A 205 -3.10 -10.86 0.34
C SER A 205 -1.76 -11.10 1.07
N VAL A 206 -1.38 -10.21 1.97
CA VAL A 206 -0.16 -10.34 2.78
C VAL A 206 -0.26 -11.52 3.74
N THR A 207 -1.39 -11.66 4.46
CA THR A 207 -1.62 -12.74 5.44
C THR A 207 -1.62 -14.13 4.78
N ILE A 208 -2.19 -14.28 3.58
CA ILE A 208 -2.14 -15.54 2.84
C ILE A 208 -0.66 -15.91 2.54
N ARG A 209 0.16 -14.94 2.18
CA ARG A 209 1.58 -15.14 1.88
C ARG A 209 2.36 -15.57 3.11
N THR A 210 2.07 -15.03 4.31
CA THR A 210 2.77 -15.43 5.54
C THR A 210 2.51 -16.90 5.92
N LYS A 211 1.37 -17.44 5.53
CA LYS A 211 0.94 -18.84 5.80
C LYS A 211 1.29 -19.79 4.65
N SER A 212 1.80 -19.27 3.52
CA SER A 212 2.13 -20.06 2.34
C SER A 212 3.52 -20.69 2.46
N GLN A 213 3.67 -21.89 1.91
CA GLN A 213 5.00 -22.49 1.68
C GLN A 213 5.82 -21.72 0.64
N THR A 214 5.17 -20.88 -0.18
CA THR A 214 5.77 -20.06 -1.23
C THR A 214 5.42 -18.58 -1.07
N PRO A 215 5.89 -17.86 -0.01
CA PRO A 215 5.49 -16.48 0.28
C PRO A 215 5.82 -15.45 -0.81
N ASN A 216 6.71 -15.80 -1.75
CA ASN A 216 7.03 -14.95 -2.90
C ASN A 216 5.99 -15.02 -4.03
N VAL A 217 5.06 -15.97 -3.98
CA VAL A 217 3.93 -16.06 -4.91
C VAL A 217 2.81 -15.18 -4.39
N VAL A 218 2.45 -14.17 -5.18
CA VAL A 218 1.35 -13.26 -4.86
C VAL A 218 0.03 -13.92 -5.22
N PRO A 219 -0.96 -13.99 -4.31
CA PRO A 219 -2.29 -14.50 -4.62
C PRO A 219 -2.93 -13.70 -5.76
N GLU A 220 -3.66 -14.36 -6.64
CA GLU A 220 -4.45 -13.65 -7.65
C GLU A 220 -5.63 -12.94 -6.99
N ALA A 221 -5.93 -11.71 -7.42
CA ALA A 221 -6.99 -10.90 -6.83
C ALA A 221 -8.35 -11.61 -6.78
N GLY A 222 -8.64 -12.44 -7.78
CA GLY A 222 -9.88 -13.25 -7.84
C GLY A 222 -9.98 -14.36 -6.79
N THR A 223 -8.87 -14.75 -6.15
CA THR A 223 -8.84 -15.81 -5.12
C THR A 223 -9.00 -15.28 -3.69
N ILE A 224 -8.99 -13.96 -3.51
CA ILE A 224 -9.16 -13.30 -2.22
C ILE A 224 -10.64 -13.05 -1.98
N ASP A 225 -11.15 -13.38 -0.79
CA ASP A 225 -12.57 -13.31 -0.46
C ASP A 225 -13.10 -11.87 -0.21
N VAL A 226 -12.28 -10.85 -0.44
CA VAL A 226 -12.67 -9.44 -0.45
C VAL A 226 -12.53 -8.91 -1.87
N LYS A 227 -13.57 -8.26 -2.36
CA LYS A 227 -13.62 -7.69 -3.72
C LYS A 227 -13.73 -6.17 -3.65
N PRO A 228 -12.61 -5.44 -3.56
CA PRO A 228 -12.63 -3.99 -3.63
C PRO A 228 -13.14 -3.50 -5.00
N ALA A 229 -13.67 -2.28 -5.05
CA ALA A 229 -14.03 -1.67 -6.32
C ALA A 229 -12.78 -1.41 -7.18
N THR A 230 -12.90 -1.65 -8.50
CA THR A 230 -11.83 -1.42 -9.47
C THR A 230 -12.27 -0.39 -10.51
N ILE A 231 -11.31 0.26 -11.15
CA ILE A 231 -11.59 1.25 -12.21
C ILE A 231 -12.31 0.59 -13.39
N GLU A 232 -11.95 -0.62 -13.76
CA GLU A 232 -12.60 -1.37 -14.84
C GLU A 232 -14.09 -1.59 -14.55
N ALA A 233 -14.42 -2.04 -13.32
CA ALA A 233 -15.82 -2.22 -12.91
C ALA A 233 -16.61 -0.91 -12.80
N ARG A 234 -15.93 0.24 -12.60
CA ARG A 234 -16.53 1.58 -12.62
C ARG A 234 -16.93 1.99 -14.03
N SER A 235 -16.10 1.71 -15.05
CA SER A 235 -16.35 2.07 -16.44
C SER A 235 -17.49 1.26 -17.07
N GLU A 236 -17.77 0.05 -16.55
CA GLU A 236 -18.84 -0.82 -17.01
C GLU A 236 -20.24 -0.44 -16.49
N LYS A 237 -20.34 0.41 -15.46
CA LYS A 237 -21.64 0.91 -15.00
C LYS A 237 -22.21 1.88 -16.02
N PRO A 238 -23.39 1.62 -16.63
CA PRO A 238 -24.00 2.55 -17.57
C PRO A 238 -24.25 3.89 -16.88
N LYS A 239 -23.88 4.97 -17.56
CA LYS A 239 -24.25 6.35 -17.20
C LYS A 239 -25.78 6.49 -17.42
N SER A 240 -26.58 5.89 -16.56
CA SER A 240 -28.03 5.99 -16.61
C SER A 240 -28.56 6.69 -15.38
N ALA A 241 -29.31 7.73 -15.67
CA ALA A 241 -30.25 8.48 -14.86
C ALA A 241 -29.74 9.74 -14.17
N THR A 242 -29.39 10.74 -14.97
CA THR A 242 -29.68 12.13 -14.56
C THR A 242 -29.84 12.98 -15.83
N GLN A 243 -31.03 12.97 -16.41
CA GLN A 243 -31.63 14.02 -17.26
C GLN A 243 -32.93 13.50 -17.85
N GLN A 244 -34.02 13.61 -17.10
CA GLN A 244 -35.36 13.75 -17.63
C GLN A 244 -36.29 14.18 -16.47
N SER A 245 -36.33 15.48 -16.23
CA SER A 245 -37.52 16.13 -15.64
C SER A 245 -37.29 17.65 -15.59
N SER A 246 -37.41 18.29 -16.78
CA SER A 246 -37.77 19.70 -16.86
C SER A 246 -37.98 20.05 -18.33
N ASP A 247 -39.15 19.64 -18.86
CA ASP A 247 -39.80 20.26 -20.00
C ASP A 247 -41.16 19.62 -20.19
N GLU A 248 -42.12 20.13 -19.47
CA GLU A 248 -43.53 20.13 -19.82
C GLU A 248 -44.28 20.94 -18.77
N THR A 249 -44.40 22.24 -19.01
CA THR A 249 -45.58 23.05 -18.72
C THR A 249 -45.30 24.52 -19.09
N SER A 250 -45.56 24.85 -20.33
CA SER A 250 -45.81 26.23 -20.75
C SER A 250 -46.56 26.21 -22.05
N LYS A 251 -47.86 26.01 -22.00
CA LYS A 251 -48.81 26.51 -23.00
C LYS A 251 -50.17 26.72 -22.35
N ASN A 252 -50.57 27.95 -22.43
CA ASN A 252 -51.91 28.56 -22.31
C ASN A 252 -52.11 29.47 -21.09
N GLN A 253 -52.00 30.75 -21.32
CA GLN A 253 -53.14 31.63 -21.43
C GLN A 253 -52.68 33.08 -21.66
N GLN A 254 -53.20 33.69 -22.73
CA GLN A 254 -53.17 35.09 -23.05
C GLN A 254 -54.37 35.81 -22.39
N PRO A 255 -54.53 37.16 -22.55
CA PRO A 255 -54.49 38.10 -21.42
C PRO A 255 -55.86 38.73 -21.17
N SER A 256 -56.08 39.35 -20.05
CA SER A 256 -57.12 40.31 -19.83
C SER A 256 -56.59 41.56 -19.13
N GLU A 257 -56.90 42.66 -19.72
CA GLU A 257 -56.66 44.06 -19.45
C GLU A 257 -57.17 44.55 -18.09
N GLU A 258 -56.77 45.84 -17.86
CA GLU A 258 -57.31 46.81 -16.86
C GLU A 258 -56.79 46.62 -15.42
N GLY A 259 -56.27 47.63 -14.76
CA GLY A 259 -56.34 49.06 -14.83
C GLY A 259 -55.91 49.65 -13.49
N TYR A 260 -55.26 50.81 -13.57
CA TYR A 260 -55.22 51.87 -12.55
C TYR A 260 -54.78 51.56 -11.10
N TRP A 261 -53.79 52.14 -10.65
CA TRP A 261 -53.33 53.37 -9.96
C TRP A 261 -51.87 53.23 -9.57
#